data_1745f9f45d98557dba1c3affdf7ce237
#
_entry.id   1745f9f45d98557dba1c3affdf7ce237
#
_cell.length_a   1.000
_cell.length_b   1.000
_cell.length_c   1.000
_cell.angle_alpha   90.00
_cell.angle_beta   90.00
_cell.angle_gamma   90.00
#
_symmetry.space_group_name_H-M   'P 1'
#
loop_
_entity.id
_entity.type
_entity.pdbx_description
1 polymer ?
#
loop_
_entity_poly.entity_id
_entity_poly.type
_entity_poly.pdbx_seq_one_letter_code
_entity_poly.pdbx_strand_id
1 'polypeptide(L)'
;MGWIFNPKNEKPDYGTVRDLTQYPELVLLDRFTYTPAIVLGTALFLWGGWPMLVVGFFWSTVALYHCTFFINSLAHEMGSQRYLTGDDSRNNFFLAIITLGEGWHNNHHHYQSSTRQGFQWWEVDISFYVLKVMSWFREIGRASC
;
A
#
# COMPACT_ATOMS: atom_id res chain seq x y z
N MET A 1 9.08 13.67 -0.51
CA MET A 1 9.67 12.46 0.14
C MET A 1 10.55 12.77 1.35
N GLY A 2 11.15 13.94 1.47
CA GLY A 2 12.04 14.28 2.60
C GLY A 2 11.42 14.18 4.01
N TRP A 3 10.09 14.21 4.11
CA TRP A 3 9.39 14.06 5.38
C TRP A 3 9.56 12.67 6.01
N ILE A 4 9.85 11.63 5.22
CA ILE A 4 10.11 10.26 5.69
C ILE A 4 11.36 10.20 6.58
N PHE A 5 12.34 11.05 6.27
CA PHE A 5 13.62 11.11 7.00
C PHE A 5 13.64 12.17 8.10
N ASN A 6 12.49 12.75 8.44
CA ASN A 6 12.43 13.76 9.48
C ASN A 6 12.36 13.08 10.88
N PRO A 7 13.31 13.36 11.79
CA PRO A 7 13.34 12.77 13.13
C PRO A 7 12.06 12.96 13.95
N LYS A 8 11.27 13.98 13.63
CA LYS A 8 9.96 14.20 14.28
C LYS A 8 8.94 13.10 13.99
N ASN A 9 9.13 12.34 12.91
CA ASN A 9 8.23 11.28 12.46
C ASN A 9 8.72 9.88 12.86
N GLU A 10 9.84 9.78 13.60
CA GLU A 10 10.41 8.47 14.00
C GLU A 10 9.58 7.72 15.05
N LYS A 11 8.85 8.45 15.87
CA LYS A 11 8.05 7.84 16.96
C LYS A 11 6.57 7.84 16.58
N PRO A 12 5.93 6.66 16.51
CA PRO A 12 4.50 6.59 16.28
C PRO A 12 3.74 7.21 17.47
N ASP A 13 2.72 8.00 17.16
CA ASP A 13 1.77 8.47 18.17
C ASP A 13 0.66 7.43 18.35
N TYR A 14 0.84 6.54 19.29
CA TYR A 14 -0.16 5.52 19.63
C TYR A 14 -1.51 6.09 20.08
N GLY A 15 -1.56 7.36 20.46
CA GLY A 15 -2.80 8.04 20.80
C GLY A 15 -3.75 8.23 19.63
N THR A 16 -3.21 8.32 18.41
CA THR A 16 -3.98 8.50 17.17
C THR A 16 -4.49 7.19 16.58
N VAL A 17 -3.90 6.04 16.95
CA VAL A 17 -4.21 4.70 16.42
C VAL A 17 -4.63 3.73 17.51
N ARG A 18 -5.50 4.18 18.41
CA ARG A 18 -5.93 3.39 19.59
C ARG A 18 -6.63 2.09 19.23
N ASP A 19 -7.30 2.03 18.10
CA ASP A 19 -7.93 0.85 17.53
C ASP A 19 -6.90 -0.23 17.18
N LEU A 20 -5.71 0.15 16.70
CA LEU A 20 -4.63 -0.79 16.39
C LEU A 20 -3.81 -1.18 17.62
N THR A 21 -3.63 -0.26 18.58
CA THR A 21 -2.84 -0.53 19.79
C THR A 21 -3.48 -1.50 20.78
N GLN A 22 -4.76 -1.81 20.62
CA GLN A 22 -5.41 -2.88 21.38
C GLN A 22 -4.93 -4.29 20.99
N TYR A 23 -4.21 -4.42 19.86
CA TYR A 23 -3.63 -5.67 19.38
C TYR A 23 -2.13 -5.72 19.73
N PRO A 24 -1.73 -6.49 20.76
CA PRO A 24 -0.33 -6.52 21.23
C PRO A 24 0.65 -7.01 20.17
N GLU A 25 0.20 -7.87 19.23
CA GLU A 25 0.98 -8.35 18.09
C GLU A 25 1.35 -7.22 17.13
N LEU A 26 0.47 -6.24 16.90
CA LEU A 26 0.77 -5.08 16.05
C LEU A 26 1.79 -4.16 16.73
N VAL A 27 1.64 -3.93 18.02
CA VAL A 27 2.61 -3.15 18.82
C VAL A 27 3.98 -3.84 18.86
N LEU A 28 4.01 -5.18 18.93
CA LEU A 28 5.25 -5.94 18.88
C LEU A 28 5.93 -5.84 17.52
N LEU A 29 5.17 -5.93 16.42
CA LEU A 29 5.68 -5.77 15.05
C LEU A 29 6.23 -4.37 14.81
N ASP A 30 5.57 -3.33 15.32
CA ASP A 30 6.07 -1.96 15.25
C ASP A 30 7.39 -1.80 16.00
N ARG A 31 7.48 -2.36 17.22
CA ARG A 31 8.73 -2.35 18.00
C ARG A 31 9.88 -3.09 17.32
N PHE A 32 9.59 -4.16 16.59
CA PHE A 32 10.55 -4.99 15.87
C PHE A 32 10.32 -4.89 14.35
N THR A 33 10.34 -3.70 13.81
CA THR A 33 9.99 -3.35 12.42
C THR A 33 10.67 -4.21 11.35
N TYR A 34 11.89 -4.65 11.59
CA TYR A 34 12.65 -5.46 10.63
C TYR A 34 12.34 -6.96 10.70
N THR A 35 11.62 -7.42 11.72
CA THR A 35 11.35 -8.85 11.91
C THR A 35 10.64 -9.49 10.71
N PRO A 36 9.57 -8.93 10.14
CA PRO A 36 8.92 -9.52 8.97
C PRO A 36 9.86 -9.65 7.77
N ALA A 37 10.69 -8.64 7.53
CA ALA A 37 11.66 -8.65 6.42
C ALA A 37 12.74 -9.72 6.63
N ILE A 38 13.28 -9.85 7.85
CA ILE A 38 14.29 -10.88 8.19
C ILE A 38 13.69 -12.27 8.05
N VAL A 39 12.47 -12.49 8.56
CA VAL A 39 11.77 -13.78 8.48
C VAL A 39 11.53 -14.16 7.01
N LEU A 40 10.98 -13.25 6.21
CA LEU A 40 10.70 -13.50 4.80
C LEU A 40 12.00 -13.77 4.02
N GLY A 41 13.02 -12.94 4.18
CA GLY A 41 14.31 -13.11 3.50
C GLY A 41 14.99 -14.43 3.87
N THR A 42 14.95 -14.80 5.15
CA THR A 42 15.48 -16.09 5.64
C THR A 42 14.70 -17.27 5.05
N ALA A 43 13.37 -17.21 5.06
CA ALA A 43 12.53 -18.26 4.50
C ALA A 43 12.79 -18.48 3.00
N LEU A 44 12.89 -17.41 2.23
CA LEU A 44 13.21 -17.47 0.80
C LEU A 44 14.61 -18.02 0.55
N PHE A 45 15.59 -17.61 1.37
CA PHE A 45 16.95 -18.14 1.26
C PHE A 45 17.00 -19.65 1.58
N LEU A 46 16.31 -20.09 2.61
CA LEU A 46 16.25 -21.51 2.96
C LEU A 46 15.50 -22.35 1.92
N TRP A 47 14.53 -21.76 1.23
CA TRP A 47 13.74 -22.44 0.20
C TRP A 47 14.52 -22.61 -1.11
N GLY A 48 15.21 -21.58 -1.59
CA GLY A 48 15.85 -21.60 -2.91
C GLY A 48 17.21 -20.90 -2.98
N GLY A 49 17.87 -20.68 -1.83
CA GLY A 49 19.21 -20.10 -1.76
C GLY A 49 19.28 -18.66 -2.26
N TRP A 50 20.47 -18.30 -2.74
CA TRP A 50 20.74 -16.94 -3.24
C TRP A 50 19.79 -16.45 -4.35
N PRO A 51 19.40 -17.26 -5.35
CA PRO A 51 18.46 -16.80 -6.38
C PRO A 51 17.13 -16.36 -5.79
N MET A 52 16.56 -17.12 -4.85
CA MET A 52 15.29 -16.78 -4.20
C MET A 52 15.43 -15.54 -3.29
N LEU A 53 16.53 -15.41 -2.58
CA LEU A 53 16.78 -14.22 -1.78
C LEU A 53 16.92 -12.97 -2.67
N VAL A 54 17.68 -13.06 -3.75
CA VAL A 54 17.92 -11.90 -4.64
C VAL A 54 16.66 -11.53 -5.39
N VAL A 55 16.00 -12.48 -6.06
CA VAL A 55 14.85 -12.18 -6.92
C VAL A 55 13.57 -12.07 -6.08
N GLY A 56 13.33 -13.04 -5.19
CA GLY A 56 12.09 -13.10 -4.41
C GLY A 56 12.01 -12.07 -3.30
N PHE A 57 13.14 -11.62 -2.75
CA PHE A 57 13.15 -10.61 -1.68
C PHE A 57 13.65 -9.25 -2.16
N PHE A 58 14.91 -9.13 -2.57
CA PHE A 58 15.47 -7.80 -2.87
C PHE A 58 14.82 -7.16 -4.11
N TRP A 59 14.70 -7.87 -5.22
CA TRP A 59 14.08 -7.32 -6.43
C TRP A 59 12.60 -7.01 -6.23
N SER A 60 11.85 -7.89 -5.58
CA SER A 60 10.44 -7.64 -5.29
C SER A 60 10.25 -6.42 -4.36
N THR A 61 11.11 -6.27 -3.36
CA THR A 61 11.10 -5.11 -2.46
C THR A 61 11.41 -3.81 -3.19
N VAL A 62 12.42 -3.81 -4.07
CA VAL A 62 12.76 -2.64 -4.90
C VAL A 62 11.61 -2.28 -5.83
N ALA A 63 10.99 -3.27 -6.50
CA ALA A 63 9.84 -3.06 -7.35
C ALA A 63 8.65 -2.46 -6.57
N LEU A 64 8.36 -2.99 -5.38
CA LEU A 64 7.32 -2.47 -4.50
C LEU A 64 7.57 -1.01 -4.11
N TYR A 65 8.79 -0.66 -3.71
CA TYR A 65 9.14 0.73 -3.39
C TYR A 65 8.96 1.65 -4.59
N HIS A 66 9.36 1.24 -5.80
CA HIS A 66 9.12 2.05 -6.99
C HIS A 66 7.64 2.25 -7.29
N CYS A 67 6.81 1.22 -7.17
CA CYS A 67 5.36 1.34 -7.32
C CYS A 67 4.79 2.35 -6.30
N THR A 68 5.16 2.24 -5.03
CA THR A 68 4.72 3.17 -3.97
C THR A 68 5.17 4.60 -4.25
N PHE A 69 6.42 4.79 -4.70
CA PHE A 69 6.94 6.11 -5.02
C PHE A 69 6.29 6.73 -6.26
N PHE A 70 5.88 5.92 -7.23
CA PHE A 70 5.13 6.40 -8.41
C PHE A 70 3.77 6.97 -8.01
N ILE A 71 3.10 6.38 -7.02
CA ILE A 71 1.84 6.94 -6.49
C ILE A 71 2.10 8.30 -5.84
N ASN A 72 3.15 8.44 -5.05
CA ASN A 72 3.47 9.70 -4.37
C ASN A 72 4.13 10.76 -5.27
N SER A 73 4.43 10.45 -6.52
CA SER A 73 5.07 11.37 -7.48
C SER A 73 4.30 11.45 -8.80
N LEU A 74 4.37 10.41 -9.63
CA LEU A 74 3.78 10.43 -10.98
C LEU A 74 2.25 10.57 -10.95
N ALA A 75 1.57 10.01 -9.95
CA ALA A 75 0.14 10.16 -9.79
C ALA A 75 -0.31 11.57 -9.34
N HIS A 76 0.64 12.46 -9.05
CA HIS A 76 0.38 13.89 -8.86
C HIS A 76 0.77 14.76 -10.08
N GLU A 77 1.42 14.17 -11.09
CA GLU A 77 1.82 14.90 -12.31
C GLU A 77 1.12 14.39 -13.56
N MET A 78 0.92 13.06 -13.66
CA MET A 78 0.49 12.39 -14.89
C MET A 78 -0.89 11.76 -14.72
N GLY A 79 -1.85 12.16 -15.58
CA GLY A 79 -3.20 11.59 -15.60
C GLY A 79 -4.30 12.64 -15.63
N SER A 80 -5.52 12.22 -15.35
CA SER A 80 -6.71 13.07 -15.34
C SER A 80 -7.13 13.42 -13.90
N GLN A 81 -7.49 14.67 -13.68
CA GLN A 81 -8.10 15.10 -12.44
C GLN A 81 -9.62 15.15 -12.63
N ARG A 82 -10.33 14.20 -12.02
CA ARG A 82 -11.80 14.12 -12.08
C ARG A 82 -12.44 14.98 -10.99
N TYR A 83 -11.84 14.99 -9.82
CA TYR A 83 -12.35 15.69 -8.65
C TYR A 83 -11.38 16.79 -8.23
N LEU A 84 -11.92 17.91 -7.76
CA LEU A 84 -11.14 18.96 -7.13
C LEU A 84 -10.89 18.55 -5.67
N THR A 85 -9.70 18.09 -5.38
CA THR A 85 -9.30 17.53 -4.08
C THR A 85 -8.46 18.49 -3.24
N GLY A 86 -8.10 19.66 -3.81
CA GLY A 86 -7.22 20.62 -3.16
C GLY A 86 -5.74 20.28 -3.27
N ASP A 87 -5.41 19.21 -4.01
CA ASP A 87 -4.07 18.77 -4.35
C ASP A 87 -3.98 18.40 -5.83
N ASP A 88 -2.79 18.00 -6.30
CA ASP A 88 -2.53 17.67 -7.71
C ASP A 88 -2.75 16.19 -8.05
N SER A 89 -3.46 15.45 -7.19
CA SER A 89 -3.73 14.01 -7.40
C SER A 89 -4.48 13.76 -8.71
N ARG A 90 -4.09 12.70 -9.42
CA ARG A 90 -4.61 12.35 -10.76
C ARG A 90 -4.90 10.86 -10.86
N ASN A 91 -5.87 10.51 -11.70
CA ASN A 91 -6.15 9.15 -12.10
C ASN A 91 -5.30 8.80 -13.32
N ASN A 92 -4.55 7.71 -13.24
CA ASN A 92 -3.71 7.23 -14.34
C ASN A 92 -3.89 5.72 -14.51
N PHE A 93 -4.42 5.31 -15.67
CA PHE A 93 -4.71 3.92 -15.99
C PHE A 93 -3.45 3.02 -15.93
N PHE A 94 -2.32 3.48 -16.50
CA PHE A 94 -1.10 2.67 -16.52
C PHE A 94 -0.54 2.48 -15.10
N LEU A 95 -0.56 3.54 -14.29
CA LEU A 95 -0.19 3.41 -12.89
C LEU A 95 -1.14 2.48 -12.15
N ALA A 96 -2.45 2.56 -12.39
CA ALA A 96 -3.43 1.68 -11.76
C ALA A 96 -3.17 0.19 -12.05
N ILE A 97 -2.74 -0.16 -13.26
CA ILE A 97 -2.40 -1.53 -13.60
C ILE A 97 -1.16 -2.01 -12.85
N ILE A 98 -0.06 -1.24 -12.86
CA ILE A 98 1.20 -1.66 -12.23
C ILE A 98 1.16 -1.60 -10.69
N THR A 99 0.25 -0.81 -10.12
CA THR A 99 0.05 -0.64 -8.66
C THR A 99 -1.23 -1.31 -8.16
N LEU A 100 -1.83 -2.18 -8.98
CA LEU A 100 -2.99 -3.01 -8.64
C LEU A 100 -4.25 -2.22 -8.20
N GLY A 101 -4.39 -0.97 -8.67
CA GLY A 101 -5.54 -0.11 -8.40
C GLY A 101 -5.19 1.26 -7.84
N GLU A 102 -4.04 1.42 -7.17
CA GLU A 102 -3.63 2.65 -6.50
C GLU A 102 -3.46 3.86 -7.45
N GLY A 103 -3.30 3.62 -8.77
CA GLY A 103 -3.23 4.68 -9.78
C GLY A 103 -4.54 5.45 -10.00
N TRP A 104 -5.68 5.03 -9.41
CA TRP A 104 -6.91 5.82 -9.31
C TRP A 104 -6.83 6.85 -8.17
N HIS A 105 -5.73 7.56 -8.11
CA HIS A 105 -5.29 8.34 -6.96
C HIS A 105 -6.13 9.59 -6.70
N ASN A 106 -6.67 10.25 -7.73
CA ASN A 106 -7.60 11.36 -7.55
C ASN A 106 -8.96 10.89 -6.97
N ASN A 107 -9.41 9.69 -7.34
CA ASN A 107 -10.59 9.10 -6.71
C ASN A 107 -10.34 8.83 -5.23
N HIS A 108 -9.15 8.27 -4.89
CA HIS A 108 -8.73 8.03 -3.51
C HIS A 108 -8.70 9.31 -2.69
N HIS A 109 -8.08 10.38 -3.19
CA HIS A 109 -8.03 11.68 -2.51
C HIS A 109 -9.40 12.33 -2.36
N HIS A 110 -10.33 12.08 -3.27
CA HIS A 110 -11.71 12.56 -3.16
C HIS A 110 -12.51 11.81 -2.08
N TYR A 111 -12.33 10.49 -1.94
CA TYR A 111 -13.07 9.67 -0.99
C TYR A 111 -12.16 8.63 -0.31
N GLN A 112 -11.34 9.11 0.61
CA GLN A 112 -10.27 8.35 1.28
C GLN A 112 -10.78 7.17 2.13
N SER A 113 -12.04 7.20 2.60
CA SER A 113 -12.62 6.11 3.37
C SER A 113 -13.08 4.92 2.53
N SER A 114 -13.10 5.05 1.19
CA SER A 114 -13.44 3.94 0.31
C SER A 114 -12.26 2.99 0.13
N THR A 115 -12.47 1.70 0.35
CA THR A 115 -11.51 0.66 -0.02
C THR A 115 -11.37 0.53 -1.54
N ARG A 116 -12.44 0.80 -2.29
CA ARG A 116 -12.45 0.79 -3.74
C ARG A 116 -11.95 2.12 -4.27
N GLN A 117 -10.86 2.12 -5.03
CA GLN A 117 -10.32 3.32 -5.67
C GLN A 117 -10.82 3.48 -7.13
N GLY A 118 -11.12 2.40 -7.83
CA GLY A 118 -11.73 2.42 -9.16
C GLY A 118 -13.24 2.58 -9.08
N PHE A 119 -13.78 3.80 -9.24
CA PHE A 119 -15.21 4.09 -9.07
C PHE A 119 -16.05 3.73 -10.30
N GLN A 120 -15.45 3.74 -11.49
CA GLN A 120 -16.13 3.41 -12.74
C GLN A 120 -15.92 1.93 -13.08
N TRP A 121 -16.79 1.36 -13.92
CA TRP A 121 -16.71 -0.06 -14.28
C TRP A 121 -15.43 -0.45 -15.05
N TRP A 122 -14.82 0.52 -15.76
CA TRP A 122 -13.55 0.32 -16.49
C TRP A 122 -12.31 0.63 -15.64
N GLU A 123 -12.50 1.18 -14.46
CA GLU A 123 -11.42 1.48 -13.52
C GLU A 123 -11.06 0.22 -12.75
N VAL A 124 -10.19 -0.58 -13.34
CA VAL A 124 -9.76 -1.85 -12.77
C VAL A 124 -9.00 -1.59 -11.48
N ASP A 125 -9.48 -2.20 -10.39
CA ASP A 125 -8.91 -2.10 -9.05
C ASP A 125 -8.72 -3.53 -8.51
N ILE A 126 -7.54 -4.09 -8.79
CA ILE A 126 -7.23 -5.49 -8.46
C ILE A 126 -7.19 -5.69 -6.95
N SER A 127 -6.61 -4.74 -6.22
CA SER A 127 -6.54 -4.77 -4.74
C SER A 127 -7.92 -4.88 -4.13
N PHE A 128 -8.88 -4.07 -4.58
CA PHE A 128 -10.25 -4.15 -4.13
C PHE A 128 -10.89 -5.52 -4.39
N TYR A 129 -10.69 -6.10 -5.57
CA TYR A 129 -11.26 -7.41 -5.89
C TYR A 129 -10.66 -8.52 -5.03
N VAL A 130 -9.36 -8.48 -4.75
CA VAL A 130 -8.70 -9.42 -3.83
C VAL A 130 -9.29 -9.29 -2.41
N LEU A 131 -9.40 -8.08 -1.89
CA LEU A 131 -10.00 -7.81 -0.57
C LEU A 131 -11.46 -8.26 -0.53
N LYS A 132 -12.22 -8.06 -1.60
CA LYS A 132 -13.60 -8.52 -1.70
C LYS A 132 -13.71 -10.04 -1.63
N VAL A 133 -12.81 -10.77 -2.29
CA VAL A 133 -12.75 -12.23 -2.20
C VAL A 133 -12.39 -12.66 -0.78
N MET A 134 -11.38 -12.04 -0.15
CA MET A 134 -11.01 -12.33 1.24
C MET A 134 -12.17 -12.08 2.22
N SER A 135 -12.99 -11.05 1.98
CA SER A 135 -14.18 -10.79 2.82
C SER A 135 -15.24 -11.88 2.75
N TRP A 136 -15.32 -12.64 1.65
CA TRP A 136 -16.22 -13.80 1.54
C TRP A 136 -15.78 -14.96 2.44
N PHE A 137 -14.48 -15.10 2.67
CA PHE A 137 -13.91 -16.08 3.60
C PHE A 137 -13.87 -15.58 5.05
N ARG A 138 -14.41 -14.39 5.32
CA ARG A 138 -14.42 -13.74 6.65
C ARG A 138 -13.02 -13.44 7.22
N GLU A 139 -11.99 -13.46 6.39
CA GLU A 139 -10.61 -13.11 6.79
C GLU A 139 -10.47 -11.62 7.12
N ILE A 140 -11.34 -10.79 6.54
CA ILE A 140 -11.42 -9.35 6.78
C ILE A 140 -12.88 -8.93 6.94
N GLY A 141 -13.13 -7.76 7.55
CA GLY A 141 -14.43 -7.14 7.60
C GLY A 141 -15.00 -6.83 6.20
N ARG A 142 -16.22 -6.29 6.12
CA ARG A 142 -16.82 -5.93 4.83
C ARG A 142 -15.98 -4.83 4.17
N ALA A 143 -15.49 -5.10 2.96
CA ALA A 143 -14.87 -4.07 2.13
C ALA A 143 -15.93 -3.03 1.77
N SER A 144 -15.77 -1.80 2.24
CA SER A 144 -16.64 -0.67 1.88
C SER A 144 -16.39 -0.23 0.45
N CYS A 145 -17.44 0.03 -0.29
CA CYS A 145 -17.40 0.65 -1.61
C CYS A 145 -17.61 2.15 -1.48
#